data_10ed4ccd6dca3bafd7c7e48db05af968
#
_entry.id   10ed4ccd6dca3bafd7c7e48db05af968
#
_cell.length_a   1.000
_cell.length_b   1.000
_cell.length_c   1.000
_cell.angle_alpha   90.00
_cell.angle_beta   90.00
_cell.angle_gamma   90.00
#
_symmetry.space_group_name_H-M   'P 1'
#
loop_
_entity.id
_entity.type
_entity.pdbx_description
1 polymer ?
#
loop_
_entity_poly.entity_id
_entity_poly.type
_entity_poly.pdbx_seq_one_letter_code
_entity_poly.pdbx_strand_id
1 'polypeptide(L)'
;MPTINQLIKKGRKKQRTESKSPALQNCPQKRGVCLRVYTTTPKKPNSALRKVARVRLTNGVEVTSYIGGEGHNLQEHSVVLVRGGRVKDLPGVRYHMVRGSLDTQGVNNRKQSRSKYGTKKPKK
;
A
#
# COMPACT_ATOMS: atom_id res chain seq x y z
N MET A 1 22.38 30.12 -2.08
CA MET A 1 23.45 29.50 -2.89
C MET A 1 24.76 29.47 -2.12
N PRO A 2 25.42 28.32 -2.08
CA PRO A 2 26.73 28.27 -1.41
C PRO A 2 27.79 28.99 -2.25
N THR A 3 28.75 29.58 -1.55
CA THR A 3 29.89 30.22 -2.21
C THR A 3 30.92 29.16 -2.62
N ILE A 4 31.85 29.56 -3.50
CA ILE A 4 32.92 28.67 -3.95
C ILE A 4 33.74 28.18 -2.76
N ASN A 5 34.02 29.06 -1.79
CA ASN A 5 34.77 28.68 -0.60
C ASN A 5 34.06 27.64 0.25
N GLN A 6 32.73 27.73 0.35
CA GLN A 6 31.94 26.74 1.07
C GLN A 6 31.96 25.38 0.38
N LEU A 7 31.96 25.36 -0.95
CA LEU A 7 32.04 24.11 -1.72
C LEU A 7 33.41 23.44 -1.57
N ILE A 8 34.50 24.26 -1.50
CA ILE A 8 35.85 23.77 -1.30
C ILE A 8 36.00 23.11 0.08
N LYS A 9 35.42 23.72 1.09
CA LYS A 9 35.52 23.20 2.47
C LYS A 9 34.67 21.97 2.71
N LYS A 10 33.41 21.95 2.22
CA LYS A 10 32.44 20.92 2.54
C LYS A 10 32.22 19.94 1.40
N GLY A 11 32.56 20.32 0.17
CA GLY A 11 32.26 19.51 -1.01
C GLY A 11 30.78 19.49 -1.30
N ARG A 12 30.41 18.76 -2.33
CA ARG A 12 29.00 18.57 -2.71
C ARG A 12 28.53 17.24 -2.16
N LYS A 13 27.39 17.27 -1.50
CA LYS A 13 26.73 16.06 -1.04
C LYS A 13 25.54 15.79 -1.95
N LYS A 14 25.46 14.56 -2.43
CA LYS A 14 24.31 14.12 -3.22
C LYS A 14 23.08 14.07 -2.30
N GLN A 15 22.03 14.76 -2.68
CA GLN A 15 20.80 14.72 -1.91
C GLN A 15 20.16 13.34 -2.00
N ARG A 16 19.76 12.85 -0.85
CA ARG A 16 19.10 11.56 -0.78
C ARG A 16 17.62 11.75 -1.10
N THR A 17 17.15 11.03 -2.11
CA THR A 17 15.73 11.05 -2.48
C THR A 17 14.93 10.20 -1.50
N GLU A 18 13.92 10.81 -0.88
CA GLU A 18 13.04 10.06 0.00
C GLU A 18 12.10 9.15 -0.80
N SER A 19 11.97 7.92 -0.35
CA SER A 19 11.04 6.99 -0.94
C SER A 19 9.60 7.35 -0.56
N LYS A 20 8.66 7.18 -1.48
CA LYS A 20 7.24 7.32 -1.19
C LYS A 20 6.67 6.14 -0.43
N SER A 21 7.43 5.07 -0.29
CA SER A 21 7.04 3.85 0.42
C SER A 21 8.11 3.44 1.43
N PRO A 22 8.38 4.27 2.45
CA PRO A 22 9.48 3.99 3.38
C PRO A 22 9.29 2.71 4.19
N ALA A 23 8.05 2.32 4.46
CA ALA A 23 7.78 1.10 5.24
C ALA A 23 8.17 -0.18 4.52
N LEU A 24 8.31 -0.14 3.20
CA LEU A 24 8.70 -1.31 2.41
C LEU A 24 10.21 -1.55 2.40
N GLN A 25 11.02 -0.57 2.80
CA GLN A 25 12.47 -0.68 2.91
C GLN A 25 13.13 -1.25 1.65
N ASN A 26 12.81 -0.67 0.49
CA ASN A 26 13.32 -1.07 -0.84
C ASN A 26 12.89 -2.46 -1.29
N CYS A 27 11.83 -3.00 -0.70
CA CYS A 27 11.24 -4.26 -1.16
C CYS A 27 10.02 -3.97 -2.04
N PRO A 28 9.75 -4.77 -3.08
CA PRO A 28 8.54 -4.55 -3.88
C PRO A 28 7.24 -4.82 -3.10
N GLN A 29 7.25 -5.78 -2.20
CA GLN A 29 6.13 -6.09 -1.31
C GLN A 29 6.65 -6.52 0.07
N LYS A 30 5.79 -6.40 1.06
CA LYS A 30 6.05 -6.89 2.42
C LYS A 30 4.83 -7.63 2.94
N ARG A 31 5.09 -8.73 3.64
CA ARG A 31 4.04 -9.45 4.34
C ARG A 31 3.71 -8.73 5.64
N GLY A 32 2.45 -8.77 6.04
CA GLY A 32 2.04 -8.19 7.29
C GLY A 32 0.80 -8.87 7.85
N VAL A 33 0.45 -8.49 9.06
CA VAL A 33 -0.74 -9.01 9.76
C VAL A 33 -1.70 -7.87 10.00
N CYS A 34 -2.97 -8.06 9.67
CA CYS A 34 -4.00 -7.05 9.89
C CYS A 34 -4.23 -6.85 11.38
N LEU A 35 -4.06 -5.61 11.85
CA LEU A 35 -4.37 -5.23 13.22
C LEU A 35 -5.83 -4.81 13.35
N ARG A 36 -6.36 -4.16 12.34
CA ARG A 36 -7.72 -3.66 12.31
C ARG A 36 -8.16 -3.49 10.86
N VAL A 37 -9.39 -3.88 10.57
CA VAL A 37 -9.99 -3.68 9.24
C VAL A 37 -11.20 -2.75 9.42
N TYR A 38 -11.25 -1.67 8.64
CA TYR A 38 -12.30 -0.67 8.78
C TYR A 38 -12.53 0.05 7.45
N THR A 39 -13.51 0.94 7.44
CA THR A 39 -13.78 1.79 6.29
C THR A 39 -13.45 3.23 6.62
N THR A 40 -13.09 4.01 5.60
CA THR A 40 -12.81 5.43 5.77
C THR A 40 -13.39 6.22 4.61
N THR A 41 -13.72 7.47 4.85
CA THR A 41 -14.22 8.35 3.81
C THR A 41 -13.05 9.00 3.08
N PRO A 42 -13.16 9.23 1.75
CA PRO A 42 -12.11 9.93 1.01
C PRO A 42 -12.16 11.44 1.27
N LYS A 43 -11.15 12.14 0.75
CA LYS A 43 -11.12 13.60 0.79
C LYS A 43 -12.23 14.19 -0.07
N LYS A 44 -12.68 15.38 0.29
CA LYS A 44 -13.58 16.15 -0.58
C LYS A 44 -12.93 16.38 -1.96
N PRO A 45 -13.67 16.37 -3.06
CA PRO A 45 -15.13 16.32 -3.17
C PRO A 45 -15.71 14.90 -3.25
N ASN A 46 -14.90 13.87 -3.04
CA ASN A 46 -15.35 12.49 -3.17
C ASN A 46 -16.07 12.01 -1.92
N SER A 47 -17.00 11.08 -2.09
CA SER A 47 -17.74 10.48 -1.00
C SER A 47 -17.94 9.00 -1.28
N ALA A 48 -17.56 8.17 -0.33
CA ALA A 48 -17.72 6.71 -0.42
C ALA A 48 -17.25 6.09 0.90
N LEU A 49 -17.41 4.77 1.01
CA LEU A 49 -16.80 4.00 2.09
C LEU A 49 -15.65 3.20 1.51
N ARG A 50 -14.43 3.69 1.72
CA ARG A 50 -13.22 3.02 1.23
C ARG A 50 -12.74 2.00 2.25
N LYS A 51 -12.47 0.78 1.82
CA LYS A 51 -12.02 -0.31 2.68
C LYS A 51 -10.52 -0.22 2.88
N VAL A 52 -10.10 -0.14 4.13
CA VAL A 52 -8.68 -0.07 4.48
C VAL A 52 -8.41 -0.97 5.68
N ALA A 53 -7.15 -1.25 5.91
CA ALA A 53 -6.72 -2.05 7.05
C ALA A 53 -5.44 -1.48 7.63
N ARG A 54 -5.35 -1.51 8.95
CA ARG A 54 -4.11 -1.21 9.64
C ARG A 54 -3.29 -2.50 9.71
N VAL A 55 -2.10 -2.50 9.16
CA VAL A 55 -1.28 -3.70 9.01
C VAL A 55 0.07 -3.48 9.68
N ARG A 56 0.50 -4.47 10.47
CA ARG A 56 1.87 -4.51 10.98
C ARG A 56 2.71 -5.36 10.04
N LEU A 57 3.70 -4.76 9.42
CA LEU A 57 4.60 -5.45 8.49
C LEU A 57 5.63 -6.28 9.24
N THR A 58 6.29 -7.20 8.52
CA THR A 58 7.31 -8.09 9.12
C THR A 58 8.51 -7.32 9.67
N ASN A 59 8.74 -6.09 9.20
CA ASN A 59 9.80 -5.23 9.74
C ASN A 59 9.38 -4.44 10.99
N GLY A 60 8.18 -4.68 11.51
CA GLY A 60 7.66 -4.02 12.70
C GLY A 60 6.95 -2.69 12.46
N VAL A 61 6.93 -2.19 11.24
CA VAL A 61 6.27 -0.92 10.89
C VAL A 61 4.79 -1.14 10.69
N GLU A 62 3.97 -0.27 11.29
CA GLU A 62 2.51 -0.29 11.10
C GLU A 62 2.11 0.73 10.05
N VAL A 63 1.30 0.29 9.08
CA VAL A 63 0.84 1.14 7.99
C VAL A 63 -0.64 0.93 7.74
N THR A 64 -1.27 1.93 7.12
CA THR A 64 -2.65 1.82 6.63
C THR A 64 -2.58 1.46 5.15
N SER A 65 -3.23 0.37 4.78
CA SER A 65 -3.18 -0.17 3.43
C SER A 65 -4.58 -0.25 2.85
N TYR A 66 -4.73 0.12 1.57
CA TYR A 66 -6.01 0.08 0.86
C TYR A 66 -6.29 -1.33 0.36
N ILE A 67 -7.55 -1.76 0.53
CA ILE A 67 -8.01 -3.06 0.03
C ILE A 67 -8.73 -2.82 -1.29
N GLY A 68 -8.11 -3.22 -2.42
CA GLY A 68 -8.68 -3.00 -3.75
C GLY A 68 -9.82 -3.95 -4.09
N GLY A 69 -10.62 -3.58 -5.09
CA GLY A 69 -11.71 -4.39 -5.61
C GLY A 69 -12.98 -4.31 -4.79
N GLU A 70 -13.99 -5.07 -5.20
CA GLU A 70 -15.29 -5.11 -4.54
C GLU A 70 -15.34 -6.28 -3.54
N GLY A 71 -15.51 -5.96 -2.26
CA GLY A 71 -15.61 -6.97 -1.22
C GLY A 71 -14.28 -7.61 -0.85
N HIS A 72 -14.21 -8.14 0.33
CA HIS A 72 -13.03 -8.86 0.81
C HIS A 72 -13.44 -9.76 1.98
N ASN A 73 -12.51 -10.67 2.34
CA ASN A 73 -12.71 -11.57 3.47
C ASN A 73 -11.76 -11.30 4.62
N LEU A 74 -11.12 -10.13 4.62
CA LEU A 74 -10.12 -9.80 5.63
C LEU A 74 -10.75 -9.50 6.98
N GLN A 75 -10.06 -9.90 8.01
CA GLN A 75 -10.45 -9.64 9.39
C GLN A 75 -9.20 -9.46 10.22
N GLU A 76 -9.36 -9.15 11.50
CA GLU A 76 -8.24 -9.00 12.42
C GLU A 76 -7.40 -10.29 12.42
N HIS A 77 -6.08 -10.12 12.43
CA HIS A 77 -5.08 -11.19 12.39
C HIS A 77 -4.93 -11.91 11.04
N SER A 78 -5.58 -11.42 9.98
CA SER A 78 -5.35 -11.95 8.63
C SER A 78 -3.95 -11.61 8.15
N VAL A 79 -3.27 -12.57 7.52
CA VAL A 79 -1.94 -12.36 6.93
C VAL A 79 -2.12 -11.85 5.51
N VAL A 80 -1.48 -10.72 5.19
CA VAL A 80 -1.66 -10.06 3.89
C VAL A 80 -0.30 -9.70 3.29
N LEU A 81 -0.31 -9.46 1.99
CA LEU A 81 0.85 -8.94 1.26
C LEU A 81 0.57 -7.50 0.88
N VAL A 82 1.49 -6.60 1.25
CA VAL A 82 1.33 -5.16 1.04
C VAL A 82 2.36 -4.70 0.01
N ARG A 83 1.91 -3.92 -0.97
CA ARG A 83 2.77 -3.28 -1.97
C ARG A 83 2.66 -1.76 -1.88
N GLY A 84 3.60 -1.06 -2.52
CA GLY A 84 3.53 0.38 -2.61
C GLY A 84 2.42 0.84 -3.55
N GLY A 85 2.06 2.09 -3.44
CA GLY A 85 1.03 2.72 -4.25
C GLY A 85 0.11 3.56 -3.39
N ARG A 86 0.11 4.86 -3.64
CA ARG A 86 -0.70 5.79 -2.86
C ARG A 86 -2.14 5.82 -3.36
N VAL A 87 -3.08 5.97 -2.43
CA VAL A 87 -4.48 6.26 -2.77
C VAL A 87 -4.67 7.77 -2.66
N LYS A 88 -4.93 8.41 -3.78
CA LYS A 88 -5.04 9.87 -3.85
C LYS A 88 -6.21 10.41 -3.01
N ASP A 89 -7.31 9.66 -2.95
CA ASP A 89 -8.51 10.06 -2.22
C ASP A 89 -8.38 9.92 -0.71
N LEU A 90 -7.41 9.14 -0.24
CA LEU A 90 -7.29 8.83 1.19
C LEU A 90 -5.99 9.40 1.74
N PRO A 91 -6.06 10.34 2.70
CA PRO A 91 -4.84 10.89 3.29
C PRO A 91 -4.10 9.84 4.12
N GLY A 92 -2.78 9.80 3.96
CA GLY A 92 -1.93 8.88 4.73
C GLY A 92 -1.92 7.44 4.26
N VAL A 93 -2.68 7.09 3.23
CA VAL A 93 -2.68 5.73 2.68
C VAL A 93 -1.71 5.66 1.51
N ARG A 94 -0.55 5.05 1.74
CA ARG A 94 0.55 4.96 0.75
C ARG A 94 0.74 3.56 0.20
N TYR A 95 -0.10 2.62 0.60
CA TYR A 95 0.10 1.20 0.30
C TYR A 95 -1.21 0.57 -0.14
N HIS A 96 -1.09 -0.51 -0.90
CA HIS A 96 -2.21 -1.34 -1.33
C HIS A 96 -1.96 -2.78 -0.91
N MET A 97 -3.04 -3.52 -0.66
CA MET A 97 -2.94 -4.96 -0.47
C MET A 97 -3.00 -5.68 -1.82
N VAL A 98 -2.20 -6.73 -1.95
CA VAL A 98 -2.21 -7.57 -3.16
C VAL A 98 -3.32 -8.62 -3.01
N ARG A 99 -4.32 -8.55 -3.89
CA ARG A 99 -5.43 -9.50 -3.87
C ARG A 99 -4.99 -10.84 -4.45
N GLY A 100 -5.54 -11.92 -3.90
CA GLY A 100 -5.23 -13.28 -4.35
C GLY A 100 -3.98 -13.88 -3.76
N SER A 101 -3.37 -13.23 -2.76
CA SER A 101 -2.18 -13.72 -2.06
C SER A 101 -2.45 -13.89 -0.58
N LEU A 102 -1.79 -14.87 0.03
CA LEU A 102 -1.90 -15.14 1.47
C LEU A 102 -3.38 -15.27 1.87
N ASP A 103 -3.82 -14.56 2.91
CA ASP A 103 -5.21 -14.63 3.38
C ASP A 103 -6.18 -13.75 2.61
N THR A 104 -5.68 -12.95 1.67
CA THR A 104 -6.53 -12.07 0.86
C THR A 104 -7.04 -12.82 -0.36
N GLN A 105 -8.34 -13.06 -0.42
CA GLN A 105 -8.93 -13.71 -1.59
C GLN A 105 -8.99 -12.74 -2.77
N GLY A 106 -8.99 -13.30 -3.99
CA GLY A 106 -9.21 -12.50 -5.18
C GLY A 106 -10.66 -12.00 -5.26
N VAL A 107 -10.91 -11.06 -6.16
CA VAL A 107 -12.25 -10.51 -6.37
C VAL A 107 -13.09 -11.54 -7.14
N ASN A 108 -14.24 -11.89 -6.58
CA ASN A 108 -15.12 -12.88 -7.20
C ASN A 108 -15.78 -12.32 -8.46
N ASN A 109 -15.96 -13.18 -9.47
CA ASN A 109 -16.67 -12.87 -10.72
C ASN A 109 -16.05 -11.72 -11.52
N ARG A 110 -14.79 -11.41 -11.28
CA ARG A 110 -14.10 -10.40 -12.05
C ARG A 110 -13.54 -10.98 -13.33
N LYS A 111 -13.85 -10.35 -14.46
CA LYS A 111 -13.43 -10.84 -15.79
C LYS A 111 -12.33 -9.98 -16.41
N GLN A 112 -12.25 -8.70 -16.07
CA GLN A 112 -11.27 -7.78 -16.59
C GLN A 112 -10.20 -7.47 -15.53
N SER A 113 -8.96 -7.28 -15.98
CA SER A 113 -7.84 -6.95 -15.10
C SER A 113 -7.69 -7.95 -13.93
N ARG A 114 -7.85 -9.22 -14.23
CA ARG A 114 -7.85 -10.27 -13.20
C ARG A 114 -6.54 -10.32 -12.42
N SER A 115 -5.42 -10.06 -13.07
CA SER A 115 -4.12 -10.10 -12.42
C SER A 115 -3.98 -9.04 -11.32
N LYS A 116 -4.65 -7.89 -11.50
CA LYS A 116 -4.61 -6.83 -10.49
C LYS A 116 -5.45 -7.15 -9.26
N TYR A 117 -6.46 -8.00 -9.42
CA TYR A 117 -7.40 -8.31 -8.35
C TYR A 117 -7.37 -9.78 -7.93
N GLY A 118 -6.35 -10.52 -8.38
CA GLY A 118 -6.12 -11.89 -7.93
C GLY A 118 -7.18 -12.89 -8.36
N THR A 119 -7.82 -12.66 -9.49
CA THR A 119 -8.90 -13.52 -9.98
C THR A 119 -8.37 -14.53 -10.98
N LYS A 120 -8.73 -15.80 -10.81
CA LYS A 120 -8.36 -16.86 -11.72
C LYS A 120 -9.14 -16.77 -13.03
N LYS A 121 -8.57 -17.33 -14.08
CA LYS A 121 -9.24 -17.40 -15.39
C LYS A 121 -10.57 -18.13 -15.25
N PRO A 122 -11.69 -17.53 -15.71
CA PRO A 122 -12.98 -18.23 -15.61
C PRO A 122 -12.98 -19.46 -16.50
N LYS A 123 -13.54 -20.52 -16.00
CA LYS A 123 -13.75 -21.74 -16.77
C LYS A 123 -14.96 -21.54 -17.67
N LYS A 124 -14.83 -21.92 -18.92
CA LYS A 124 -15.96 -21.95 -19.84
C LYS A 124 -16.82 -23.18 -19.60
#